data_b32f6c1dedf26b20e5e298e84bf6e086
#
_entry.id   b32f6c1dedf26b20e5e298e84bf6e086
#
_cell.length_a   1.000
_cell.length_b   1.000
_cell.length_c   1.000
_cell.angle_alpha   90.00
_cell.angle_beta   90.00
_cell.angle_gamma   90.00
#
_symmetry.space_group_name_H-M   'P 1'
#
loop_
_entity.id
_entity.type
_entity.pdbx_description
1 polymer ?
#
loop_
_entity_poly.entity_id
_entity_poly.type
_entity_poly.pdbx_seq_one_letter_code
_entity_poly.pdbx_strand_id
1 'polypeptide(L)'
;MILYHGSKEIVEYPEIRRARFNKDFYFGFYCTNIEKQAERWATRYGEKGYINKYEYTANTELKLLKFEKMTEEWLDFIIACRNGQSHSYDIVEGPMADDTIYNYLQNYLDGKISRAAFWELVKFKYPTHQISFHTIQALDTLKFVGSEVVYGSEK
;
A
#
# COMPACT_ATOMS: atom_id res chain seq x y z
N MET A 1 9.37 -14.41 5.78
CA MET A 1 7.97 -13.93 5.63
C MET A 1 7.71 -13.59 4.18
N ILE A 2 6.64 -14.11 3.62
CA ILE A 2 6.29 -13.85 2.22
C ILE A 2 5.45 -12.59 2.10
N LEU A 3 5.86 -11.70 1.20
CA LEU A 3 5.08 -10.53 0.81
C LEU A 3 4.65 -10.66 -0.65
N TYR A 4 3.52 -10.04 -0.98
CA TYR A 4 2.89 -10.13 -2.29
C TYR A 4 2.77 -8.74 -2.90
N HIS A 5 3.02 -8.67 -4.22
CA HIS A 5 2.82 -7.45 -5.00
C HIS A 5 1.99 -7.78 -6.23
N GLY A 6 0.79 -7.21 -6.31
CA GLY A 6 -0.09 -7.37 -7.46
C GLY A 6 0.26 -6.39 -8.56
N SER A 7 0.44 -6.89 -9.78
CA SER A 7 0.82 -6.09 -10.93
C SER A 7 0.27 -6.69 -12.22
N LYS A 8 0.27 -5.91 -13.30
CA LYS A 8 -0.05 -6.41 -14.64
C LYS A 8 1.12 -7.17 -15.28
N GLU A 9 2.27 -7.16 -14.64
CA GLU A 9 3.49 -7.79 -15.16
C GLU A 9 4.23 -8.52 -14.04
N ILE A 10 5.14 -9.40 -14.42
CA ILE A 10 6.05 -10.07 -13.48
C ILE A 10 7.14 -9.07 -13.10
N VAL A 11 7.33 -8.86 -11.80
CA VAL A 11 8.31 -7.89 -11.27
C VAL A 11 9.38 -8.66 -10.48
N GLU A 12 10.39 -9.16 -11.19
CA GLU A 12 11.51 -9.85 -10.58
C GLU A 12 12.43 -8.88 -9.83
N TYR A 13 12.60 -7.67 -10.38
CA TYR A 13 13.47 -6.63 -9.83
C TYR A 13 12.64 -5.40 -9.47
N PRO A 14 12.20 -5.28 -8.21
CA PRO A 14 11.38 -4.14 -7.78
C PRO A 14 12.10 -2.81 -7.96
N GLU A 15 11.32 -1.80 -8.33
CA GLU A 15 11.81 -0.43 -8.51
C GLU A 15 10.90 0.56 -7.78
N ILE A 16 11.47 1.66 -7.32
CA ILE A 16 10.71 2.78 -6.81
C ILE A 16 10.36 3.66 -8.00
N ARG A 17 9.08 3.67 -8.38
CA ARG A 17 8.60 4.45 -9.51
C ARG A 17 7.75 5.62 -9.04
N ARG A 18 7.93 6.77 -9.68
CA ARG A 18 7.02 7.89 -9.51
C ARG A 18 5.74 7.60 -10.27
N ALA A 19 4.62 7.71 -9.57
CA ALA A 19 3.30 7.57 -10.18
C ALA A 19 2.74 8.94 -10.51
N ARG A 20 1.70 8.96 -11.38
CA ARG A 20 0.98 10.20 -11.70
C ARG A 20 0.33 10.81 -10.45
N PHE A 21 -0.11 9.99 -9.51
CA PHE A 21 -0.76 10.41 -8.28
C PHE A 21 0.05 9.94 -7.07
N ASN A 22 0.06 10.76 -6.02
CA ASN A 22 0.69 10.41 -4.77
C ASN A 22 -0.06 9.24 -4.11
N LYS A 23 0.72 8.34 -3.49
CA LYS A 23 0.18 7.19 -2.79
C LYS A 23 0.11 7.44 -1.28
N ASP A 24 -0.53 6.52 -0.54
CA ASP A 24 -0.74 6.64 0.91
C ASP A 24 0.53 6.94 1.69
N PHE A 25 1.65 6.31 1.32
CA PHE A 25 2.94 6.46 1.98
C PHE A 25 3.99 7.08 1.07
N TYR A 26 3.56 7.87 0.09
CA TYR A 26 4.39 8.49 -0.93
C TYR A 26 4.86 7.49 -1.99
N PHE A 27 5.73 7.91 -2.89
CA PHE A 27 6.25 7.04 -3.95
C PHE A 27 7.10 5.93 -3.37
N GLY A 28 6.86 4.70 -3.81
CA GLY A 28 7.57 3.53 -3.32
C GLY A 28 7.12 2.27 -4.04
N PHE A 29 7.68 1.14 -3.63
CA PHE A 29 7.24 -0.17 -4.08
C PHE A 29 6.36 -0.78 -3.00
N TYR A 30 5.12 -1.12 -3.35
CA TYR A 30 4.09 -1.50 -2.38
C TYR A 30 3.82 -3.00 -2.42
N CYS A 31 3.87 -3.64 -1.25
CA CYS A 31 3.52 -5.03 -1.04
C CYS A 31 2.44 -5.16 0.04
N THR A 32 1.95 -6.37 0.21
CA THR A 32 1.03 -6.74 1.29
C THR A 32 1.32 -8.16 1.76
N ASN A 33 0.99 -8.48 3.00
CA ASN A 33 1.00 -9.85 3.49
C ASN A 33 -0.33 -10.58 3.26
N ILE A 34 -1.32 -9.89 2.69
CA ILE A 34 -2.65 -10.45 2.39
C ILE A 34 -2.71 -10.77 0.89
N GLU A 35 -2.56 -12.05 0.55
CA GLU A 35 -2.53 -12.51 -0.85
C GLU A 35 -3.76 -12.08 -1.64
N LYS A 36 -4.94 -12.18 -1.06
CA LYS A 36 -6.20 -11.77 -1.68
C LYS A 36 -6.23 -10.29 -2.07
N GLN A 37 -5.58 -9.46 -1.28
CA GLN A 37 -5.47 -8.02 -1.58
C GLN A 37 -4.54 -7.79 -2.78
N ALA A 38 -3.43 -8.52 -2.86
CA ALA A 38 -2.54 -8.47 -4.01
C ALA A 38 -3.24 -8.96 -5.29
N GLU A 39 -4.08 -9.98 -5.19
CA GLU A 39 -4.89 -10.46 -6.31
C GLU A 39 -5.81 -9.35 -6.84
N ARG A 40 -6.49 -8.63 -5.95
CA ARG A 40 -7.33 -7.49 -6.34
C ARG A 40 -6.54 -6.37 -7.01
N TRP A 41 -5.34 -6.08 -6.53
CA TRP A 41 -4.45 -5.10 -7.17
C TRP A 41 -4.04 -5.55 -8.57
N ALA A 42 -3.70 -6.85 -8.73
CA ALA A 42 -3.25 -7.40 -9.99
C ALA A 42 -4.33 -7.35 -11.08
N THR A 43 -5.60 -7.52 -10.70
CA THR A 43 -6.73 -7.60 -11.62
C THR A 43 -7.59 -6.34 -11.67
N ARG A 44 -7.13 -5.25 -11.04
CA ARG A 44 -7.91 -4.02 -10.87
C ARG A 44 -8.38 -3.37 -12.18
N TYR A 45 -7.53 -3.37 -13.21
CA TYR A 45 -7.81 -2.70 -14.47
C TYR A 45 -7.82 -3.65 -15.67
N GLY A 46 -7.95 -4.94 -15.44
CA GLY A 46 -7.91 -5.93 -16.51
C GLY A 46 -8.30 -7.30 -16.03
N GLU A 47 -8.41 -8.22 -16.98
CA GLU A 47 -8.80 -9.60 -16.70
C GLU A 47 -7.63 -10.44 -16.18
N LYS A 48 -6.42 -10.04 -16.50
CA LYS A 48 -5.21 -10.80 -16.18
C LYS A 48 -4.22 -9.93 -15.43
N GLY A 49 -3.63 -10.51 -14.39
CA GLY A 49 -2.54 -9.89 -13.65
C GLY A 49 -1.65 -10.95 -13.02
N TYR A 50 -0.69 -10.51 -12.24
CA TYR A 50 0.28 -11.38 -11.58
C TYR A 50 0.38 -11.04 -10.09
N ILE A 51 0.42 -12.08 -9.27
CA ILE A 51 0.84 -11.95 -7.88
C ILE A 51 2.32 -12.27 -7.84
N ASN A 52 3.14 -11.27 -7.58
CA ASN A 52 4.58 -11.42 -7.40
C ASN A 52 4.86 -11.72 -5.94
N LYS A 53 5.72 -12.71 -5.66
CA LYS A 53 6.01 -13.19 -4.30
C LYS A 53 7.46 -12.93 -3.96
N TYR A 54 7.68 -12.39 -2.77
CA TYR A 54 9.02 -12.06 -2.27
C TYR A 54 9.21 -12.61 -0.87
N GLU A 55 10.40 -13.17 -0.63
CA GLU A 55 10.85 -13.43 0.74
C GLU A 55 11.39 -12.12 1.30
N TYR A 56 10.77 -11.65 2.38
CA TYR A 56 11.17 -10.43 3.08
C TYR A 56 12.01 -10.79 4.30
N THR A 57 13.21 -10.22 4.38
CA THR A 57 14.10 -10.38 5.54
C THR A 57 14.32 -9.00 6.16
N ALA A 58 13.82 -8.81 7.36
CA ALA A 58 13.92 -7.52 8.04
C ALA A 58 15.38 -7.12 8.25
N ASN A 59 15.67 -5.84 8.05
CA ASN A 59 16.96 -5.23 8.34
C ASN A 59 16.76 -4.16 9.40
N THR A 60 17.23 -4.43 10.61
CA THR A 60 17.03 -3.56 11.77
C THR A 60 17.78 -2.23 11.69
N GLU A 61 18.71 -2.07 10.74
CA GLU A 61 19.41 -0.80 10.51
C GLU A 61 18.57 0.19 9.70
N LEU A 62 17.50 -0.28 9.05
CA LEU A 62 16.62 0.58 8.27
C LEU A 62 15.62 1.32 9.16
N LYS A 63 15.20 2.49 8.70
CA LYS A 63 14.16 3.28 9.37
C LYS A 63 12.79 2.74 8.98
N LEU A 64 12.13 2.09 9.92
CA LEU A 64 10.79 1.52 9.75
C LEU A 64 9.78 2.35 10.54
N LEU A 65 8.70 2.75 9.87
CA LEU A 65 7.51 3.32 10.52
C LEU A 65 6.37 2.32 10.37
N LYS A 66 5.80 1.89 11.50
CA LYS A 66 4.70 0.91 11.49
C LYS A 66 3.48 1.45 12.23
N PHE A 67 2.34 1.41 11.55
CA PHE A 67 1.03 1.70 12.14
C PHE A 67 0.29 0.38 12.35
N GLU A 68 0.01 0.03 13.60
CA GLU A 68 -0.72 -1.21 13.92
C GLU A 68 -2.18 -1.14 13.50
N LYS A 69 -2.76 0.05 13.47
CA LYS A 69 -4.15 0.30 13.12
C LYS A 69 -4.35 1.72 12.60
N MET A 70 -5.54 2.01 12.10
CA MET A 70 -5.90 3.36 11.69
C MET A 70 -6.01 4.25 12.93
N THR A 71 -5.09 5.21 13.07
CA THR A 71 -5.02 6.18 14.16
C THR A 71 -4.99 7.59 13.59
N GLU A 72 -5.03 8.60 14.48
CA GLU A 72 -4.87 9.99 14.06
C GLU A 72 -3.50 10.21 13.38
N GLU A 73 -2.44 9.60 13.91
CA GLU A 73 -1.11 9.69 13.33
C GLU A 73 -1.06 9.04 11.94
N TRP A 74 -1.70 7.90 11.76
CA TRP A 74 -1.83 7.25 10.45
C TRP A 74 -2.55 8.15 9.45
N LEU A 75 -3.67 8.76 9.87
CA LEU A 75 -4.45 9.64 9.01
C LEU A 75 -3.65 10.87 8.59
N ASP A 76 -2.98 11.52 9.55
CA ASP A 76 -2.17 12.71 9.28
C ASP A 76 -1.01 12.38 8.33
N PHE A 77 -0.39 11.21 8.51
CA PHE A 77 0.70 10.75 7.65
C PHE A 77 0.21 10.53 6.20
N ILE A 78 -0.92 9.87 6.03
CA ILE A 78 -1.51 9.63 4.71
C ILE A 78 -1.88 10.94 4.02
N ILE A 79 -2.50 11.86 4.74
CA ILE A 79 -2.85 13.17 4.20
C ILE A 79 -1.60 13.91 3.69
N ALA A 80 -0.54 13.93 4.49
CA ALA A 80 0.71 14.59 4.11
C ALA A 80 1.32 13.94 2.86
N CYS A 81 1.41 12.61 2.82
CA CYS A 81 2.00 11.89 1.69
C CYS A 81 1.18 12.06 0.41
N ARG A 82 -0.14 12.00 0.49
CA ARG A 82 -1.00 12.22 -0.68
C ARG A 82 -0.95 13.65 -1.19
N ASN A 83 -0.59 14.60 -0.33
CA ASN A 83 -0.35 16.00 -0.72
C ASN A 83 1.07 16.23 -1.23
N GLY A 84 1.86 15.19 -1.42
CA GLY A 84 3.18 15.26 -2.02
C GLY A 84 4.31 15.46 -1.04
N GLN A 85 4.06 15.39 0.27
CA GLN A 85 5.10 15.51 1.26
C GLN A 85 5.89 14.18 1.35
N SER A 86 7.19 14.25 1.12
CA SER A 86 8.07 13.10 1.28
C SER A 86 8.41 12.86 2.75
N HIS A 87 8.96 11.69 3.03
CA HIS A 87 9.44 11.31 4.36
C HIS A 87 10.81 10.64 4.28
N SER A 88 11.45 10.44 5.42
CA SER A 88 12.79 9.85 5.51
C SER A 88 12.82 8.37 5.88
N TYR A 89 11.68 7.69 5.91
CA TYR A 89 11.62 6.27 6.25
C TYR A 89 12.02 5.41 5.05
N ASP A 90 12.74 4.32 5.32
CA ASP A 90 13.05 3.31 4.31
C ASP A 90 11.82 2.44 4.01
N ILE A 91 11.08 2.08 5.06
CA ILE A 91 9.90 1.22 4.97
C ILE A 91 8.78 1.82 5.81
N VAL A 92 7.57 1.82 5.27
CA VAL A 92 6.35 2.20 6.02
C VAL A 92 5.36 1.06 5.90
N GLU A 93 4.80 0.65 7.04
CA GLU A 93 3.84 -0.45 7.10
C GLU A 93 2.58 -0.01 7.86
N GLY A 94 1.41 -0.42 7.38
CA GLY A 94 0.17 -0.12 8.08
C GLY A 94 -1.08 -0.41 7.28
N PRO A 95 -2.25 0.01 7.78
CA PRO A 95 -3.49 -0.10 7.05
C PRO A 95 -3.47 0.71 5.76
N MET A 96 -4.26 0.27 4.79
CA MET A 96 -4.39 0.92 3.50
C MET A 96 -5.65 1.79 3.48
N ALA A 97 -5.55 2.97 2.88
CA ALA A 97 -6.73 3.74 2.52
C ALA A 97 -7.20 3.24 1.15
N ASP A 98 -8.10 2.23 1.15
CA ASP A 98 -8.69 1.72 -0.08
C ASP A 98 -9.58 2.78 -0.75
N ASP A 99 -10.17 2.45 -1.89
CA ASP A 99 -10.96 3.43 -2.66
C ASP A 99 -12.13 4.00 -1.84
N THR A 100 -12.76 3.17 -1.01
CA THR A 100 -13.88 3.63 -0.17
C THR A 100 -13.38 4.57 0.94
N ILE A 101 -12.33 4.18 1.65
CA ILE A 101 -11.73 5.03 2.70
C ILE A 101 -11.20 6.31 2.09
N TYR A 102 -10.58 6.22 0.90
CA TYR A 102 -10.07 7.41 0.21
C TYR A 102 -11.19 8.38 -0.16
N ASN A 103 -12.35 7.90 -0.59
CA ASN A 103 -13.49 8.75 -0.89
C ASN A 103 -14.00 9.48 0.36
N TYR A 104 -14.05 8.81 1.51
CA TYR A 104 -14.39 9.44 2.78
C TYR A 104 -13.35 10.48 3.19
N LEU A 105 -12.06 10.14 3.00
CA LEU A 105 -10.97 11.06 3.29
C LEU A 105 -11.07 12.31 2.41
N GLN A 106 -11.33 12.14 1.11
CA GLN A 106 -11.48 13.26 0.19
C GLN A 106 -12.67 14.16 0.58
N ASN A 107 -13.80 13.56 1.01
CA ASN A 107 -14.95 14.33 1.49
C ASN A 107 -14.60 15.13 2.74
N TYR A 108 -13.79 14.58 3.63
CA TYR A 108 -13.30 15.32 4.79
C TYR A 108 -12.40 16.48 4.36
N LEU A 109 -11.44 16.24 3.48
CA LEU A 109 -10.53 17.29 3.00
C LEU A 109 -11.25 18.40 2.25
N ASP A 110 -12.33 18.06 1.53
CA ASP A 110 -13.18 19.03 0.81
C ASP A 110 -14.17 19.75 1.73
N GLY A 111 -14.19 19.45 3.02
CA GLY A 111 -15.08 20.08 3.97
C GLY A 111 -16.52 19.59 3.93
N LYS A 112 -16.81 18.48 3.23
CA LYS A 112 -18.16 17.92 3.11
C LYS A 112 -18.60 17.14 4.34
N ILE A 113 -17.65 16.58 5.07
CA ILE A 113 -17.88 15.87 6.33
C ILE A 113 -16.86 16.31 7.37
N SER A 114 -17.19 16.14 8.64
CA SER A 114 -16.25 16.40 9.74
C SER A 114 -15.26 15.25 9.91
N ARG A 115 -14.17 15.53 10.64
CA ARG A 115 -13.20 14.48 10.98
C ARG A 115 -13.86 13.38 11.83
N ALA A 116 -14.74 13.75 12.74
CA ALA A 116 -15.49 12.77 13.54
C ALA A 116 -16.38 11.89 12.67
N ALA A 117 -17.05 12.46 11.66
CA ALA A 117 -17.85 11.69 10.71
C ALA A 117 -17.00 10.72 9.89
N PHE A 118 -15.80 11.14 9.47
CA PHE A 118 -14.85 10.25 8.78
C PHE A 118 -14.55 9.03 9.64
N TRP A 119 -14.21 9.22 10.92
CA TRP A 119 -13.89 8.09 11.81
C TRP A 119 -15.09 7.17 12.02
N GLU A 120 -16.31 7.68 12.10
CA GLU A 120 -17.51 6.86 12.19
C GLU A 120 -17.72 6.00 10.95
N LEU A 121 -17.45 6.53 9.76
CA LEU A 121 -17.63 5.83 8.50
C LEU A 121 -16.60 4.69 8.31
N VAL A 122 -15.40 4.80 8.85
CA VAL A 122 -14.33 3.81 8.61
C VAL A 122 -14.21 2.76 9.71
N LYS A 123 -14.88 2.92 10.86
CA LYS A 123 -14.67 2.03 12.01
C LYS A 123 -15.08 0.57 11.78
N PHE A 124 -15.93 0.30 10.80
CA PHE A 124 -16.37 -1.05 10.46
C PHE A 124 -15.70 -1.62 9.22
N LYS A 125 -14.64 -0.99 8.72
CA LYS A 125 -13.93 -1.49 7.56
C LYS A 125 -13.09 -2.72 7.92
N TYR A 126 -12.98 -3.63 6.95
CA TYR A 126 -12.13 -4.80 7.10
C TYR A 126 -10.66 -4.38 7.23
N PRO A 127 -9.88 -5.14 8.02
CA PRO A 127 -8.44 -4.90 8.08
C PRO A 127 -7.81 -5.02 6.71
N THR A 128 -6.95 -4.06 6.39
CA THR A 128 -6.12 -4.06 5.19
C THR A 128 -4.67 -3.97 5.62
N HIS A 129 -3.77 -4.26 4.70
CA HIS A 129 -2.33 -4.20 4.97
C HIS A 129 -1.57 -3.74 3.74
N GLN A 130 -0.63 -2.83 3.97
CA GLN A 130 0.38 -2.49 2.97
C GLN A 130 1.71 -2.25 3.67
N ILE A 131 2.78 -2.57 2.96
CA ILE A 131 4.14 -2.26 3.36
C ILE A 131 4.85 -1.71 2.13
N SER A 132 5.42 -0.53 2.28
CA SER A 132 6.02 0.19 1.16
C SER A 132 7.50 0.41 1.38
N PHE A 133 8.26 0.27 0.29
CA PHE A 133 9.71 0.33 0.26
C PHE A 133 10.11 1.58 -0.51
N HIS A 134 10.88 2.46 0.12
CA HIS A 134 11.14 3.81 -0.40
C HIS A 134 12.60 4.07 -0.77
N THR A 135 13.50 3.14 -0.47
CA THR A 135 14.93 3.26 -0.76
C THR A 135 15.46 1.99 -1.41
N ILE A 136 16.62 2.10 -2.05
CA ILE A 136 17.30 0.93 -2.62
C ILE A 136 17.63 -0.09 -1.53
N GLN A 137 18.09 0.39 -0.38
CA GLN A 137 18.39 -0.47 0.78
C GLN A 137 17.14 -1.22 1.25
N ALA A 138 15.98 -0.56 1.22
CA ALA A 138 14.71 -1.21 1.56
C ALA A 138 14.35 -2.29 0.53
N LEU A 139 14.52 -2.04 -0.76
CA LEU A 139 14.26 -3.04 -1.80
C LEU A 139 15.16 -4.27 -1.66
N ASP A 140 16.37 -4.11 -1.16
CA ASP A 140 17.31 -5.23 -0.94
C ASP A 140 16.82 -6.21 0.12
N THR A 141 15.83 -5.86 0.93
CA THR A 141 15.20 -6.78 1.89
C THR A 141 14.25 -7.78 1.23
N LEU A 142 13.94 -7.57 -0.04
CA LEU A 142 13.02 -8.40 -0.82
C LEU A 142 13.80 -9.30 -1.78
N LYS A 143 13.51 -10.61 -1.74
CA LYS A 143 14.04 -11.58 -2.69
C LYS A 143 12.89 -12.19 -3.47
N PHE A 144 12.89 -12.01 -4.78
CA PHE A 144 11.87 -12.59 -5.65
C PHE A 144 11.91 -14.11 -5.60
N VAL A 145 10.78 -14.74 -5.31
CA VAL A 145 10.70 -16.22 -5.22
C VAL A 145 9.74 -16.81 -6.24
N GLY A 146 8.98 -16.02 -6.95
CA GLY A 146 8.11 -16.49 -8.01
C GLY A 146 6.92 -15.58 -8.25
N SER A 147 6.14 -15.94 -9.25
CA SER A 147 4.91 -15.22 -9.58
C SER A 147 3.82 -16.20 -9.94
N GLU A 148 2.58 -15.76 -9.81
CA GLU A 148 1.39 -16.52 -10.16
C GLU A 148 0.47 -15.64 -10.99
N VAL A 149 -0.03 -16.18 -12.11
CA VAL A 149 -1.00 -15.48 -12.93
C VAL A 149 -2.38 -15.58 -12.28
N VAL A 150 -3.11 -14.48 -12.26
CA VAL A 150 -4.49 -14.42 -11.75
C VAL A 150 -5.38 -13.73 -12.77
N TYR A 151 -6.67 -14.05 -12.72
CA TYR A 151 -7.66 -13.48 -13.63
C TYR A 151 -8.74 -12.77 -12.84
N GLY A 152 -9.19 -11.64 -13.34
CA GLY A 152 -10.30 -10.91 -12.75
C GLY A 152 -11.59 -11.69 -12.92
N SER A 153 -12.58 -11.38 -12.06
CA SER A 153 -13.90 -11.98 -12.16
C SER A 153 -14.60 -11.51 -13.42
N GLU A 154 -15.16 -12.45 -14.17
CA GLU A 154 -16.07 -12.10 -15.26
C GLU A 154 -17.38 -11.60 -14.66
N LYS A 155 -17.93 -10.57 -15.24
CA LYS A 155 -19.23 -10.05 -14.84
C LYS A 155 -20.23 -10.20 -15.97
#